data_b14a2ede7563991252900c8eeabbf606
#
_entry.id   b14a2ede7563991252900c8eeabbf606
#
_cell.length_a   1.000
_cell.length_b   1.000
_cell.length_c   1.000
_cell.angle_alpha   90.00
_cell.angle_beta   90.00
_cell.angle_gamma   90.00
#
_symmetry.space_group_name_H-M   'P 1'
#
loop_
_entity.id
_entity.type
_entity.pdbx_description
1 polymer ?
#
loop_
_entity_poly.entity_id
_entity_poly.type
_entity_poly.pdbx_seq_one_letter_code
_entity_poly.pdbx_strand_id
1 'polypeptide(L)' 'MTKTEALKEFREIYKTLPTALRGDAIAKREDWNNYTDGLCKNGLISLKQYENWGQPF' A
#
# COMPACT_ATOMS: atom_id res chain seq x y z
N MET A 1 12.42 3.48 -2.52
CA MET A 1 11.13 3.46 -3.24
C MET A 1 10.37 4.73 -2.92
N THR A 2 9.78 5.36 -3.93
CA THR A 2 8.96 6.56 -3.73
C THR A 2 7.50 6.18 -3.51
N LYS A 3 6.71 7.12 -2.99
CA LYS A 3 5.26 6.92 -2.81
C LYS A 3 4.57 6.61 -4.15
N THR A 4 4.96 7.29 -5.21
CA THR A 4 4.40 7.07 -6.55
C THR A 4 4.66 5.65 -7.02
N GLU A 5 5.87 5.15 -6.85
CA GLU A 5 6.23 3.78 -7.19
C GLU A 5 5.43 2.76 -6.36
N ALA A 6 5.32 3.00 -5.05
CA ALA A 6 4.57 2.12 -4.17
C ALA A 6 3.09 2.11 -4.53
N LEU A 7 2.50 3.25 -4.83
CA LEU A 7 1.11 3.35 -5.26
C LEU A 7 0.88 2.59 -6.56
N LYS A 8 1.79 2.72 -7.52
CA LYS A 8 1.69 2.03 -8.80
C LYS A 8 1.70 0.52 -8.59
N GLU A 9 2.65 0.01 -7.82
CA GLU A 9 2.75 -1.41 -7.51
C GLU A 9 1.52 -1.92 -6.76
N PHE A 10 1.07 -1.17 -5.78
CA PHE A 10 -0.12 -1.53 -5.01
C PHE A 10 -1.35 -1.65 -5.91
N ARG A 11 -1.55 -0.70 -6.81
CA ARG A 11 -2.67 -0.74 -7.76
C ARG A 11 -2.59 -1.93 -8.70
N GLU A 12 -1.39 -2.27 -9.16
CA GLU A 12 -1.16 -3.45 -10.01
C GLU A 12 -1.55 -4.73 -9.26
N ILE A 13 -1.09 -4.87 -8.03
CA ILE A 13 -1.43 -6.02 -7.18
C ILE A 13 -2.94 -6.07 -6.95
N TYR A 14 -3.55 -4.94 -6.65
CA TYR A 14 -4.98 -4.87 -6.35
C TYR A 14 -5.84 -5.24 -7.55
N LYS A 15 -5.41 -4.89 -8.75
CA LYS A 15 -6.10 -5.27 -10.00
C LYS A 15 -6.11 -6.78 -10.23
N THR A 16 -5.11 -7.49 -9.74
CA THR A 16 -5.03 -8.94 -9.92
C THR A 16 -5.94 -9.72 -8.97
N LEU A 17 -6.46 -9.04 -7.93
CA LEU A 17 -7.37 -9.69 -7.00
C LEU A 17 -8.76 -9.89 -7.62
N PRO A 18 -9.41 -11.03 -7.35
CA PRO A 18 -10.82 -11.21 -7.72
C PRO A 18 -11.68 -10.08 -7.14
N THR A 19 -12.73 -9.69 -7.85
CA THR A 19 -13.62 -8.62 -7.41
C THR A 19 -14.19 -8.88 -6.01
N ALA A 20 -14.45 -10.14 -5.68
CA ALA A 20 -14.96 -10.54 -4.36
C ALA A 20 -13.95 -10.25 -3.23
N LEU A 21 -12.66 -10.19 -3.53
CA LEU A 21 -11.60 -9.91 -2.55
C LEU A 21 -11.21 -8.44 -2.51
N ARG A 22 -11.71 -7.64 -3.44
CA ARG A 22 -11.50 -6.20 -3.43
C ARG A 22 -12.47 -5.60 -2.43
N GLY A 23 -11.94 -5.03 -1.36
CA GLY A 23 -12.76 -4.41 -0.36
C GLY A 23 -13.27 -3.02 -0.77
N ASP A 24 -14.05 -2.42 0.12
CA ASP A 24 -14.44 -1.03 0.02
C ASP A 24 -13.23 -0.12 0.34
N ALA A 25 -13.47 1.19 0.46
CA ALA A 25 -12.40 2.15 0.75
C ALA A 25 -11.70 1.86 2.08
N ILE A 26 -12.44 1.36 3.08
CA ILE A 26 -11.87 1.04 4.40
C ILE A 26 -10.93 -0.15 4.30
N ALA A 27 -11.35 -1.22 3.66
CA ALA A 27 -10.51 -2.39 3.44
C ALA A 27 -9.27 -2.06 2.60
N LYS A 28 -9.43 -1.18 1.60
CA LYS A 28 -8.32 -0.74 0.77
C LYS A 28 -7.26 0.03 1.57
N ARG A 29 -7.70 0.86 2.53
CA ARG A 29 -6.78 1.57 3.43
C ARG A 29 -5.99 0.60 4.31
N GLU A 30 -6.67 -0.41 4.84
CA GLU A 30 -6.01 -1.44 5.66
C GLU A 30 -4.99 -2.23 4.83
N ASP A 31 -5.35 -2.60 3.61
CA ASP A 31 -4.44 -3.29 2.70
C ASP A 31 -3.23 -2.42 2.38
N TRP A 32 -3.42 -1.13 2.15
CA TRP A 32 -2.34 -0.19 1.92
C TRP A 32 -1.40 -0.10 3.13
N ASN A 33 -1.97 -0.02 4.33
CA ASN A 33 -1.18 0.01 5.56
C ASN A 33 -0.34 -1.26 5.72
N ASN A 34 -0.91 -2.41 5.46
CA ASN A 34 -0.20 -3.68 5.52
C ASN A 34 0.91 -3.75 4.48
N TYR A 35 0.64 -3.28 3.27
CA TYR A 35 1.61 -3.24 2.19
C TYR A 35 2.80 -2.35 2.55
N THR A 36 2.55 -1.13 3.00
CA THR A 36 3.62 -0.19 3.37
C THR A 36 4.38 -0.64 4.62
N ASP A 37 3.72 -1.27 5.56
CA ASP A 37 4.37 -1.87 6.73
C ASP A 37 5.38 -2.93 6.28
N GLY A 38 4.99 -3.77 5.33
CA GLY A 38 5.89 -4.76 4.75
C GLY A 38 7.09 -4.13 4.04
N LEU A 39 6.86 -3.05 3.28
CA LEU A 39 7.94 -2.31 2.62
C LEU A 39 8.94 -1.75 3.65
N CYS A 40 8.42 -1.20 4.74
CA CYS A 40 9.26 -0.67 5.81
C CYS A 40 10.09 -1.78 6.47
N LYS A 41 9.46 -2.89 6.79
CA LYS A 41 10.14 -4.05 7.41
C LYS A 41 11.23 -4.62 6.52
N ASN A 42 11.03 -4.59 5.20
CA ASN A 42 12.02 -5.09 4.24
C ASN A 42 13.08 -4.04 3.87
N GLY A 43 13.04 -2.85 4.46
CA GLY A 43 14.01 -1.80 4.20
C GLY A 43 13.85 -1.09 2.86
N LEU A 44 12.72 -1.29 2.17
CA LEU A 44 12.44 -0.64 0.89
C LEU A 44 12.02 0.81 1.05
N ILE A 45 11.46 1.16 2.20
CA ILE A 45 11.15 2.53 2.58
C ILE A 45 11.64 2.75 4.01
N SER A 46 11.91 4.02 4.35
CA SER A 46 12.30 4.38 5.71
C SER A 46 11.07 4.51 6.60
N LEU A 47 11.28 4.47 7.92
CA LEU A 47 10.22 4.72 8.88
C LEU A 47 9.61 6.12 8.67
N LYS A 48 10.44 7.10 8.34
CA LYS A 48 10.00 8.46 8.05
C LYS A 48 9.07 8.50 6.83
N GLN A 49 9.41 7.77 5.77
CA GLN A 49 8.53 7.65 4.60
C GLN A 49 7.21 6.99 4.97
N TYR A 50 7.28 5.91 5.72
CA TYR A 50 6.09 5.19 6.21
C TYR A 50 5.14 6.12 6.97
N GLU A 51 5.69 6.92 7.89
CA GLU A 51 4.89 7.85 8.69
C GLU A 51 4.32 9.01 7.87
N ASN A 52 5.08 9.50 6.89
CA ASN A 52 4.71 10.68 6.11
C ASN A 52 3.76 10.40 4.96
N TRP A 53 3.72 9.18 4.45
CA TRP A 53 2.93 8.89 3.26
C TRP A 53 1.42 8.97 3.49
N GLY A 54 0.96 8.67 4.68
CA GLY A 54 -0.47 8.67 4.97
C GLY A 54 -1.24 7.65 4.14
N GLN A 55 -2.54 7.83 4.08
CA GLN A 55 -3.44 6.94 3.35
C GLN A 55 -4.00 7.67 2.14
N PRO A 56 -3.66 7.24 0.91
CA PRO A 56 -4.13 7.90 -0.30
C PRO A 56 -5.58 7.56 -0.67
N PHE A 57 -6.21 6.73 0.10
CA PHE A 57 -7.57 6.26 -0.19
C PHE A 57 -8.59 6.71 0.82
#